data_9b13bd36b6a5b272363c10f6b058a982
#
_entry.id   9b13bd36b6a5b272363c10f6b058a982
#
_cell.length_a   1.000
_cell.length_b   1.000
_cell.length_c   1.000
_cell.angle_alpha   90.00
_cell.angle_beta   90.00
_cell.angle_gamma   90.00
#
_symmetry.space_group_name_H-M   'P 1'
#
loop_
_entity.id
_entity.type
_entity.pdbx_description
1 polymer ?
#
loop_
_entity_poly.entity_id
_entity_poly.type
_entity_poly.pdbx_seq_one_letter_code
_entity_poly.pdbx_strand_id
1 'polypeptide(L)'
;MSASLTALASPFLSPVLASGSSRAENFASFDVHPWQWGVFVGFLAVLITADLLLVHRTAHEITFREAAIESAIWIAIGLSFTGVMFWWHGGQAAGEYISGYLIEKSLSIDNVFVWAVIFSYFGVPKKYQFRTLFWG
;
A
#
# COMPACT_ATOMS: atom_id res chain seq x y z
N MET A 1 -0.83 50.98 20.32
CA MET A 1 -0.18 50.87 18.99
C MET A 1 -0.05 49.41 18.50
N SER A 2 -1.00 48.52 18.88
CA SER A 2 -0.95 47.08 18.54
C SER A 2 -2.09 46.55 17.62
N ALA A 3 -3.01 47.43 17.22
CA ALA A 3 -4.17 47.03 16.40
C ALA A 3 -3.94 47.08 14.87
N SER A 4 -2.83 47.64 14.39
CA SER A 4 -2.62 47.91 12.96
C SER A 4 -1.90 46.77 12.22
N LEU A 5 -1.22 45.83 12.91
CA LEU A 5 -0.49 44.72 12.29
C LEU A 5 -1.38 43.50 11.96
N THR A 6 -2.50 43.34 12.74
CA THR A 6 -3.44 42.23 12.51
C THR A 6 -4.35 42.45 11.30
N ALA A 7 -4.59 43.71 10.93
CA ALA A 7 -5.46 44.07 9.79
C ALA A 7 -4.76 43.89 8.42
N LEU A 8 -3.42 43.90 8.36
CA LEU A 8 -2.67 43.75 7.13
C LEU A 8 -2.39 42.28 6.74
N ALA A 9 -2.47 41.36 7.69
CA ALA A 9 -2.21 39.95 7.45
C ALA A 9 -3.46 39.18 6.98
N SER A 10 -4.66 39.68 7.21
CA SER A 10 -5.93 39.00 6.93
C SER A 10 -6.21 38.71 5.44
N PRO A 11 -5.89 39.60 4.47
CA PRO A 11 -6.21 39.30 3.06
C PRO A 11 -5.31 38.22 2.41
N PHE A 12 -4.11 38.02 2.96
CA PHE A 12 -3.16 37.03 2.41
C PHE A 12 -3.32 35.63 3.03
N LEU A 13 -3.78 35.54 4.27
CA LEU A 13 -3.97 34.27 4.98
C LEU A 13 -5.30 33.58 4.63
N SER A 14 -6.33 34.37 4.30
CA SER A 14 -7.65 33.84 3.99
C SER A 14 -7.68 32.85 2.80
N PRO A 15 -7.02 33.11 1.65
CA PRO A 15 -7.03 32.16 0.54
C PRO A 15 -6.19 30.91 0.82
N VAL A 16 -5.14 31.01 1.64
CA VAL A 16 -4.30 29.86 2.01
C VAL A 16 -5.05 28.92 2.97
N LEU A 17 -5.78 29.48 3.93
CA LEU A 17 -6.61 28.68 4.86
C LEU A 17 -7.83 28.09 4.16
N ALA A 18 -8.44 28.82 3.22
CA ALA A 18 -9.57 28.32 2.42
C ALA A 18 -9.15 27.20 1.47
N SER A 19 -7.95 27.27 0.87
CA SER A 19 -7.44 26.20 0.03
C SER A 19 -7.07 24.94 0.81
N GLY A 20 -6.71 25.06 2.07
CA GLY A 20 -6.46 23.91 2.96
C GLY A 20 -7.76 23.16 3.33
N SER A 21 -8.84 23.88 3.60
CA SER A 21 -10.13 23.27 3.97
C SER A 21 -10.79 22.56 2.76
N SER A 22 -10.76 23.18 1.58
CA SER A 22 -11.34 22.58 0.37
C SER A 22 -10.57 21.31 -0.11
N ARG A 23 -9.29 21.20 0.25
CA ARG A 23 -8.48 20.02 -0.09
C ARG A 23 -8.76 18.83 0.83
N ALA A 24 -9.13 19.08 2.07
CA ALA A 24 -9.53 18.04 3.02
C ALA A 24 -10.90 17.42 2.69
N GLU A 25 -11.79 18.16 2.02
CA GLU A 25 -13.13 17.68 1.64
C GLU A 25 -13.15 16.79 0.38
N ASN A 26 -12.02 16.70 -0.36
CA ASN A 26 -11.93 15.94 -1.60
C ASN A 26 -11.50 14.47 -1.42
N PHE A 27 -11.25 14.04 -0.18
CA PHE A 27 -11.00 12.63 0.11
C PHE A 27 -12.30 11.89 0.38
N ALA A 28 -12.41 10.65 -0.12
CA ALA A 28 -13.56 9.81 0.15
C ALA A 28 -13.66 9.56 1.67
N SER A 29 -14.70 10.10 2.32
CA SER A 29 -14.99 9.81 3.72
C SER A 29 -15.72 8.48 3.82
N PHE A 30 -15.06 7.48 4.43
CA PHE A 30 -15.65 6.15 4.64
C PHE A 30 -16.18 6.03 6.06
N ASP A 31 -17.46 5.71 6.19
CA ASP A 31 -18.04 5.26 7.45
C ASP A 31 -17.75 3.75 7.59
N VAL A 32 -16.58 3.42 8.14
CA VAL A 32 -16.11 2.04 8.23
C VAL A 32 -16.62 1.40 9.52
N HIS A 33 -17.54 0.47 9.40
CA HIS A 33 -18.02 -0.30 10.53
C HIS A 33 -16.96 -1.33 11.02
N PRO A 34 -16.88 -1.62 12.33
CA PRO A 34 -15.91 -2.57 12.89
C PRO A 34 -15.94 -3.96 12.27
N TRP A 35 -17.10 -4.42 11.81
CA TRP A 35 -17.24 -5.73 11.16
C TRP A 35 -16.51 -5.80 9.80
N GLN A 36 -16.43 -4.67 9.07
CA GLN A 36 -15.70 -4.57 7.79
C GLN A 36 -14.21 -4.77 8.00
N TRP A 37 -13.68 -4.23 9.10
CA TRP A 37 -12.30 -4.49 9.52
C TRP A 37 -12.07 -5.97 9.82
N GLY A 38 -13.02 -6.61 10.52
CA GLY A 38 -12.96 -8.04 10.81
C GLY A 38 -12.93 -8.90 9.55
N VAL A 39 -13.76 -8.60 8.57
CA VAL A 39 -13.80 -9.28 7.26
C VAL A 39 -12.50 -9.05 6.49
N PHE A 40 -12.00 -7.83 6.45
CA PHE A 40 -10.76 -7.48 5.75
C PHE A 40 -9.55 -8.20 6.34
N VAL A 41 -9.38 -8.12 7.67
CA VAL A 41 -8.27 -8.81 8.37
C VAL A 41 -8.39 -10.32 8.23
N GLY A 42 -9.59 -10.87 8.34
CA GLY A 42 -9.85 -12.30 8.12
C GLY A 42 -9.49 -12.76 6.71
N PHE A 43 -9.86 -11.98 5.70
CA PHE A 43 -9.49 -12.24 4.31
C PHE A 43 -7.97 -12.22 4.10
N LEU A 44 -7.27 -11.21 4.64
CA LEU A 44 -5.81 -11.15 4.59
C LEU A 44 -5.16 -12.35 5.30
N ALA A 45 -5.65 -12.72 6.47
CA ALA A 45 -5.13 -13.87 7.21
C ALA A 45 -5.29 -15.18 6.41
N VAL A 46 -6.43 -15.36 5.73
CA VAL A 46 -6.65 -16.53 4.85
C VAL A 46 -5.68 -16.52 3.67
N LEU A 47 -5.47 -15.36 3.02
CA LEU A 47 -4.54 -15.25 1.90
C LEU A 47 -3.11 -15.57 2.34
N ILE A 48 -2.63 -14.98 3.44
CA ILE A 48 -1.28 -15.22 3.96
C ILE A 48 -1.11 -16.69 4.36
N THR A 49 -2.11 -17.28 5.02
CA THR A 49 -2.06 -18.69 5.42
C THR A 49 -2.04 -19.60 4.22
N ALA A 50 -2.85 -19.31 3.19
CA ALA A 50 -2.87 -20.07 1.94
C ALA A 50 -1.52 -19.99 1.22
N ASP A 51 -0.93 -18.80 1.15
CA ASP A 51 0.40 -18.59 0.56
C ASP A 51 1.48 -19.43 1.26
N LEU A 52 1.54 -19.35 2.60
CA LEU A 52 2.50 -20.10 3.39
C LEU A 52 2.33 -21.62 3.30
N LEU A 53 1.10 -22.10 3.27
CA LEU A 53 0.81 -23.54 3.28
C LEU A 53 0.90 -24.18 1.89
N LEU A 54 0.53 -23.44 0.83
CA LEU A 54 0.43 -23.98 -0.51
C LEU A 54 1.70 -23.72 -1.34
N VAL A 55 2.30 -22.54 -1.20
CA VAL A 55 3.41 -22.11 -2.07
C VAL A 55 4.77 -22.35 -1.42
N HIS A 56 4.92 -22.10 -0.13
CA HIS A 56 6.22 -22.07 0.54
C HIS A 56 6.46 -23.24 1.53
N ARG A 57 5.93 -24.40 1.23
CA ARG A 57 6.03 -25.59 2.12
C ARG A 57 7.45 -26.14 2.28
N THR A 58 8.32 -25.94 1.30
CA THR A 58 9.72 -26.43 1.30
C THR A 58 10.67 -25.32 0.89
N ALA A 59 11.79 -25.18 1.61
CA ALA A 59 12.85 -24.25 1.23
C ALA A 59 13.56 -24.80 -0.01
N HIS A 60 13.23 -24.29 -1.19
CA HIS A 60 13.92 -24.57 -2.45
C HIS A 60 14.38 -23.26 -3.09
N GLU A 61 15.25 -23.34 -4.07
CA GLU A 61 15.64 -22.17 -4.85
C GLU A 61 14.50 -21.79 -5.79
N ILE A 62 13.89 -20.62 -5.52
CA ILE A 62 12.80 -20.07 -6.33
C ILE A 62 13.38 -19.65 -7.68
N THR A 63 12.82 -20.18 -8.76
CA THR A 63 13.19 -19.77 -10.12
C THR A 63 12.59 -18.41 -10.44
N PHE A 64 13.22 -17.65 -11.35
CA PHE A 64 12.70 -16.35 -11.79
C PHE A 64 11.26 -16.45 -12.32
N ARG A 65 10.93 -17.55 -13.00
CA ARG A 65 9.59 -17.79 -13.55
C ARG A 65 8.55 -17.99 -12.45
N GLU A 66 8.86 -18.73 -11.41
CA GLU A 66 7.99 -18.91 -10.24
C GLU A 66 7.73 -17.59 -9.55
N ALA A 67 8.78 -16.81 -9.25
CA ALA A 67 8.67 -15.50 -8.63
C ALA A 67 7.84 -14.52 -9.48
N ALA A 68 7.99 -14.55 -10.81
CA ALA A 68 7.23 -13.69 -11.71
C ALA A 68 5.74 -14.06 -11.74
N ILE A 69 5.41 -15.35 -11.76
CA ILE A 69 4.01 -15.83 -11.73
C ILE A 69 3.36 -15.47 -10.40
N GLU A 70 4.03 -15.73 -9.29
CA GLU A 70 3.52 -15.39 -7.96
C GLU A 70 3.29 -13.89 -7.80
N SER A 71 4.26 -13.07 -8.20
CA SER A 71 4.12 -11.61 -8.22
C SER A 71 2.94 -11.16 -9.08
N ALA A 72 2.76 -11.76 -10.26
CA ALA A 72 1.63 -11.44 -11.14
C ALA A 72 0.27 -11.78 -10.51
N ILE A 73 0.18 -12.90 -9.79
CA ILE A 73 -1.04 -13.29 -9.06
C ILE A 73 -1.36 -12.26 -7.98
N TRP A 74 -0.38 -11.89 -7.15
CA TRP A 74 -0.59 -10.88 -6.10
C TRP A 74 -0.95 -9.51 -6.65
N ILE A 75 -0.33 -9.09 -7.77
CA ILE A 75 -0.68 -7.86 -8.46
C ILE A 75 -2.12 -7.93 -9.00
N ALA A 76 -2.52 -9.04 -9.60
CA ALA A 76 -3.88 -9.23 -10.10
C ALA A 76 -4.93 -9.19 -8.98
N ILE A 77 -4.65 -9.79 -7.82
CA ILE A 77 -5.51 -9.71 -6.62
C ILE A 77 -5.65 -8.25 -6.17
N GLY A 78 -4.53 -7.52 -6.06
CA GLY A 78 -4.57 -6.10 -5.67
C GLY A 78 -5.33 -5.23 -6.67
N LEU A 79 -5.15 -5.45 -7.97
CA LEU A 79 -5.89 -4.72 -9.00
C LEU A 79 -7.38 -5.08 -9.03
N SER A 80 -7.74 -6.34 -8.78
CA SER A 80 -9.15 -6.75 -8.72
C SER A 80 -9.90 -6.07 -7.57
N PHE A 81 -9.20 -5.75 -6.49
CA PHE A 81 -9.77 -5.00 -5.37
C PHE A 81 -10.14 -3.56 -5.77
N THR A 82 -9.48 -2.97 -6.76
CA THR A 82 -9.92 -1.70 -7.37
C THR A 82 -11.34 -1.80 -7.94
N GLY A 83 -11.66 -2.92 -8.59
CA GLY A 83 -13.01 -3.20 -9.09
C GLY A 83 -14.05 -3.31 -7.97
N VAL A 84 -13.70 -3.92 -6.86
CA VAL A 84 -14.55 -4.00 -5.65
C VAL A 84 -14.81 -2.60 -5.10
N MET A 85 -13.77 -1.76 -4.99
CA MET A 85 -13.89 -0.38 -4.54
C MET A 85 -14.76 0.44 -5.48
N PHE A 86 -14.59 0.28 -6.79
CA PHE A 86 -15.42 0.95 -7.78
C PHE A 86 -16.91 0.60 -7.63
N TRP A 87 -17.20 -0.69 -7.48
CA TRP A 87 -18.58 -1.16 -7.38
C TRP A 87 -19.25 -0.77 -6.05
N TRP A 88 -18.50 -0.74 -4.97
CA TRP A 88 -19.03 -0.50 -3.63
C TRP A 88 -19.08 0.98 -3.25
N HIS A 89 -18.04 1.75 -3.59
CA HIS A 89 -17.86 3.14 -3.14
C HIS A 89 -17.73 4.14 -4.31
N GLY A 90 -17.80 3.66 -5.55
CA GLY A 90 -17.75 4.50 -6.74
C GLY A 90 -16.35 4.84 -7.24
N GLY A 91 -16.31 5.64 -8.32
CA GLY A 91 -15.07 5.91 -9.06
C GLY A 91 -14.02 6.70 -8.28
N GLN A 92 -14.42 7.59 -7.38
CA GLN A 92 -13.49 8.38 -6.58
C GLN A 92 -12.67 7.48 -5.65
N ALA A 93 -13.34 6.60 -4.90
CA ALA A 93 -12.67 5.65 -3.99
C ALA A 93 -11.75 4.68 -4.73
N ALA A 94 -12.16 4.20 -5.91
CA ALA A 94 -11.33 3.37 -6.76
C ALA A 94 -10.09 4.10 -7.26
N GLY A 95 -10.22 5.39 -7.62
CA GLY A 95 -9.10 6.25 -8.03
C GLY A 95 -8.10 6.49 -6.91
N GLU A 96 -8.57 6.74 -5.71
CA GLU A 96 -7.73 6.92 -4.51
C GLU A 96 -7.00 5.62 -4.16
N TYR A 97 -7.71 4.48 -4.19
CA TYR A 97 -7.12 3.16 -3.95
C TYR A 97 -6.02 2.83 -4.96
N ILE A 98 -6.27 2.97 -6.28
CA ILE A 98 -5.27 2.63 -7.28
C ILE A 98 -4.05 3.54 -7.22
N SER A 99 -4.25 4.82 -6.90
CA SER A 99 -3.15 5.77 -6.70
C SER A 99 -2.27 5.36 -5.53
N GLY A 100 -2.87 5.03 -4.38
CA GLY A 100 -2.17 4.50 -3.22
C GLY A 100 -1.46 3.19 -3.51
N TYR A 101 -2.12 2.27 -4.22
CA TYR A 101 -1.55 0.98 -4.63
C TYR A 101 -0.31 1.14 -5.52
N LEU A 102 -0.34 2.06 -6.50
CA LEU A 102 0.80 2.31 -7.37
C LEU A 102 1.99 2.92 -6.62
N ILE A 103 1.73 3.85 -5.69
CA ILE A 103 2.76 4.42 -4.82
C ILE A 103 3.38 3.33 -3.96
N GLU A 104 2.57 2.49 -3.32
CA GLU A 104 3.03 1.38 -2.47
C GLU A 104 3.87 0.39 -3.27
N LYS A 105 3.46 0.03 -4.49
CA LYS A 105 4.24 -0.84 -5.37
C LYS A 105 5.56 -0.23 -5.80
N SER A 106 5.61 1.08 -6.06
CA SER A 106 6.85 1.78 -6.39
C SER A 106 7.84 1.75 -5.22
N LEU A 107 7.38 2.04 -4.00
CA LEU A 107 8.20 1.96 -2.79
C LEU A 107 8.65 0.53 -2.48
N SER A 108 7.79 -0.46 -2.74
CA SER A 108 8.12 -1.87 -2.57
C SER A 108 9.26 -2.32 -3.50
N ILE A 109 9.29 -1.84 -4.74
CA ILE A 109 10.39 -2.13 -5.69
C ILE A 109 11.72 -1.57 -5.18
N ASP A 110 11.72 -0.35 -4.65
CA ASP A 110 12.92 0.25 -4.04
C ASP A 110 13.44 -0.58 -2.87
N ASN A 111 12.55 -1.07 -2.01
CA ASN A 111 12.90 -1.95 -0.90
C ASN A 111 13.49 -3.28 -1.39
N VAL A 112 12.92 -3.87 -2.44
CA VAL A 112 13.46 -5.11 -3.05
C VAL A 112 14.89 -4.89 -3.57
N PHE A 113 15.16 -3.74 -4.17
CA PHE A 113 16.50 -3.39 -4.63
C PHE A 113 17.51 -3.32 -3.47
N VAL A 114 17.14 -2.65 -2.36
CA VAL A 114 17.98 -2.57 -1.15
C VAL A 114 18.27 -3.97 -0.60
N TRP A 115 17.27 -4.84 -0.49
CA TRP A 115 17.46 -6.22 -0.03
C TRP A 115 18.36 -7.03 -0.97
N ALA A 116 18.21 -6.87 -2.28
CA ALA A 116 19.06 -7.54 -3.26
C ALA A 116 20.54 -7.16 -3.10
N VAL A 117 20.82 -5.88 -2.86
CA VAL A 117 22.18 -5.38 -2.58
C VAL A 117 22.72 -5.96 -1.26
N ILE A 118 21.93 -5.95 -0.19
CA ILE A 118 22.31 -6.49 1.11
C ILE A 118 22.62 -7.98 1.00
N PHE A 119 21.74 -8.79 0.39
CA PHE A 119 21.97 -10.23 0.25
C PHE A 119 23.17 -10.55 -0.62
N SER A 120 23.42 -9.75 -1.66
CA SER A 120 24.60 -9.88 -2.49
C SER A 120 25.89 -9.58 -1.72
N TYR A 121 25.87 -8.49 -0.92
CA TYR A 121 27.02 -8.07 -0.12
C TYR A 121 27.38 -9.10 0.96
N PHE A 122 26.39 -9.64 1.67
CA PHE A 122 26.60 -10.64 2.72
C PHE A 122 26.67 -12.07 2.21
N GLY A 123 26.54 -12.30 0.90
CA GLY A 123 26.60 -13.63 0.30
C GLY A 123 25.53 -14.60 0.80
N VAL A 124 24.32 -14.09 1.11
CA VAL A 124 23.23 -14.93 1.65
C VAL A 124 22.75 -15.91 0.59
N PRO A 125 22.82 -17.25 0.84
CA PRO A 125 22.37 -18.26 -0.13
C PRO A 125 20.88 -18.07 -0.47
N LYS A 126 20.54 -18.20 -1.76
CA LYS A 126 19.18 -17.98 -2.29
C LYS A 126 18.09 -18.73 -1.53
N LYS A 127 18.35 -19.97 -1.12
CA LYS A 127 17.41 -20.81 -0.36
C LYS A 127 16.97 -20.24 0.99
N TYR A 128 17.75 -19.29 1.56
CA TYR A 128 17.44 -18.67 2.87
C TYR A 128 16.92 -17.26 2.73
N GLN A 129 17.04 -16.61 1.56
CA GLN A 129 16.64 -15.21 1.34
C GLN A 129 15.16 -15.00 1.65
N PHE A 130 14.28 -15.86 1.15
CA PHE A 130 12.85 -15.79 1.44
C PHE A 130 12.56 -15.84 2.95
N ARG A 131 13.20 -16.80 3.63
CA ARG A 131 12.98 -16.99 5.07
C ARG A 131 13.45 -15.79 5.90
N THR A 132 14.56 -15.17 5.49
CA THR A 132 15.09 -13.96 6.11
C THR A 132 14.16 -12.76 5.88
N LEU A 133 13.60 -12.60 4.67
CA LEU A 133 12.66 -11.53 4.35
C LEU A 133 11.32 -11.67 5.08
N PHE A 134 10.87 -12.91 5.29
CA PHE A 134 9.58 -13.16 5.93
C PHE A 134 9.61 -12.96 7.45
N TRP A 135 10.71 -13.36 8.11
CA TRP A 135 10.84 -13.32 9.57
C TRP A 135 11.66 -12.13 10.10
N GLY A 136 12.39 -11.43 9.26
CA GLY A 136 13.20 -10.24 9.58
C GLY A 136 12.47 -8.96 9.37
#